data_20a730f960d0c3f18fdc45bdd27e68c5
#
_entry.id   20a730f960d0c3f18fdc45bdd27e68c5
#
_cell.length_a   1.000
_cell.length_b   1.000
_cell.length_c   1.000
_cell.angle_alpha   90.00
_cell.angle_beta   90.00
_cell.angle_gamma   90.00
#
_symmetry.space_group_name_H-M   'P 1'
#
loop_
_entity.id
_entity.type
_entity.pdbx_description
1 polymer ?
#
loop_
_entity_poly.entity_id
_entity_poly.type
_entity_poly.pdbx_seq_one_letter_code
_entity_poly.pdbx_strand_id
1 'polypeptide(L)'
;MLAPREQRLICPLPDQGNPQEESRAAMKLYVWKIAPNPRRVCIYLAEKGIDVPMEEASIPGKPALDPAFLEKAPYRRVPLLELDDGTLISEAMAICRYFEVLHPDPPLMGANALEMARVEMWERMSEFDGLFAVAESFRNAKRRFAGRALPGIPGESAQIPGLIERGRQRTVLYFDRLDARLGEARFLAGERFTTADITAYCTVDFAKFIDIDASDGRPHLARWRAEVAARPSIRGTA
;
A
#
# COMPACT_ATOMS: atom_id res chain seq x y z
N MET A 1 2.54 -66.04 -26.47
CA MET A 1 2.31 -64.76 -27.18
C MET A 1 2.07 -63.69 -26.15
N LEU A 2 3.10 -62.88 -25.86
CA LEU A 2 3.03 -61.76 -24.95
C LEU A 2 2.89 -60.46 -25.77
N ALA A 3 1.90 -59.68 -25.51
CA ALA A 3 1.63 -58.43 -26.20
C ALA A 3 2.68 -57.35 -25.83
N PRO A 4 3.03 -56.43 -26.74
CA PRO A 4 4.02 -55.39 -26.47
C PRO A 4 3.48 -54.30 -25.53
N ARG A 5 4.33 -53.89 -24.56
CA ARG A 5 4.10 -52.75 -23.68
C ARG A 5 4.13 -51.46 -24.49
N GLU A 6 3.05 -50.71 -24.45
CA GLU A 6 3.00 -49.31 -24.92
C GLU A 6 3.95 -48.45 -24.08
N GLN A 7 4.96 -47.88 -24.72
CA GLN A 7 5.79 -46.83 -24.18
C GLN A 7 4.97 -45.54 -24.21
N ARG A 8 4.51 -45.08 -23.03
CA ARG A 8 3.99 -43.71 -22.88
C ARG A 8 5.15 -42.75 -23.12
N LEU A 9 5.08 -41.98 -24.21
CA LEU A 9 5.88 -40.77 -24.38
C LEU A 9 5.49 -39.75 -23.29
N ILE A 10 6.37 -39.60 -22.30
CA ILE A 10 6.30 -38.50 -21.36
C ILE A 10 6.88 -37.32 -22.11
N CYS A 11 6.00 -36.39 -22.52
CA CYS A 11 6.41 -35.08 -23.00
C CYS A 11 7.09 -34.36 -21.82
N PRO A 12 8.36 -33.91 -21.92
CA PRO A 12 8.96 -33.12 -20.86
C PRO A 12 8.18 -31.81 -20.75
N LEU A 13 7.75 -31.52 -19.54
CA LEU A 13 7.19 -30.18 -19.21
C LEU A 13 8.27 -29.15 -19.54
N PRO A 14 7.89 -27.98 -20.09
CA PRO A 14 8.85 -26.91 -20.30
C PRO A 14 9.52 -26.57 -18.96
N ASP A 15 10.83 -26.40 -19.02
CA ASP A 15 11.68 -25.99 -17.92
C ASP A 15 11.08 -24.69 -17.34
N GLN A 16 10.57 -24.79 -16.13
CA GLN A 16 10.13 -23.63 -15.38
C GLN A 16 11.41 -22.98 -14.87
N GLY A 17 11.98 -22.08 -15.69
CA GLY A 17 13.13 -21.28 -15.35
C GLY A 17 12.94 -20.67 -13.95
N ASN A 18 14.03 -20.55 -13.21
CA ASN A 18 14.03 -20.03 -11.84
C ASN A 18 13.34 -18.66 -11.80
N PRO A 19 12.18 -18.49 -11.12
CA PRO A 19 11.42 -17.23 -11.10
C PRO A 19 12.21 -16.04 -10.55
N GLN A 20 13.37 -16.29 -9.92
CA GLN A 20 14.22 -15.25 -9.35
C GLN A 20 15.16 -14.58 -10.35
N GLU A 21 15.48 -15.22 -11.49
CA GLU A 21 16.34 -14.61 -12.52
C GLU A 21 15.57 -13.79 -13.55
N GLU A 22 14.30 -14.13 -13.83
CA GLU A 22 13.46 -13.36 -14.77
C GLU A 22 12.95 -12.02 -14.22
N SER A 23 13.00 -11.82 -12.89
CA SER A 23 12.44 -10.64 -12.21
C SER A 23 13.34 -9.37 -12.22
N ARG A 24 14.53 -9.42 -12.80
CA ARG A 24 15.53 -8.33 -12.62
C ARG A 24 15.59 -7.29 -13.72
N ALA A 25 14.96 -7.44 -14.85
CA ALA A 25 15.33 -6.65 -16.04
C ALA A 25 14.36 -5.62 -16.50
N ALA A 26 13.19 -5.35 -16.18
CA ALA A 26 12.39 -4.18 -16.59
C ALA A 26 11.12 -3.86 -15.78
N MET A 27 10.89 -4.46 -14.59
CA MET A 27 9.82 -4.01 -13.71
C MET A 27 9.95 -2.52 -13.43
N LYS A 28 8.83 -1.81 -13.47
CA LYS A 28 8.79 -0.38 -13.17
C LYS A 28 7.61 -0.06 -12.25
N LEU A 29 7.88 0.69 -11.19
CA LEU A 29 6.86 1.18 -10.26
C LEU A 29 6.57 2.66 -10.53
N TYR A 30 5.36 2.95 -10.98
CA TYR A 30 4.87 4.32 -11.11
C TYR A 30 4.37 4.84 -9.77
N VAL A 31 4.90 5.97 -9.35
CA VAL A 31 4.62 6.58 -8.05
C VAL A 31 4.23 8.05 -8.19
N TRP A 32 3.58 8.56 -7.20
CA TRP A 32 3.52 9.98 -6.88
C TRP A 32 3.97 10.11 -5.44
N LYS A 33 5.19 10.60 -5.24
CA LYS A 33 5.91 10.53 -3.96
C LYS A 33 5.15 11.09 -2.76
N ILE A 34 4.33 12.13 -2.97
CA ILE A 34 3.53 12.73 -1.89
C ILE A 34 2.23 11.97 -1.57
N ALA A 35 1.87 10.96 -2.37
CA ALA A 35 0.63 10.22 -2.17
C ALA A 35 0.84 9.06 -1.19
N PRO A 36 -0.12 8.80 -0.27
CA PRO A 36 0.07 7.80 0.79
C PRO A 36 0.17 6.36 0.24
N ASN A 37 -0.57 6.01 -0.81
CA ASN A 37 -0.57 4.65 -1.34
C ASN A 37 0.77 4.24 -1.99
N PRO A 38 1.41 5.03 -2.88
CA PRO A 38 2.76 4.75 -3.34
C PRO A 38 3.77 4.67 -2.20
N ARG A 39 3.67 5.54 -1.19
CA ARG A 39 4.56 5.52 -0.02
C ARG A 39 4.49 4.19 0.74
N ARG A 40 3.31 3.57 0.85
CA ARG A 40 3.14 2.25 1.45
C ARG A 40 4.00 1.19 0.74
N VAL A 41 3.98 1.19 -0.59
CA VAL A 41 4.79 0.27 -1.42
C VAL A 41 6.28 0.58 -1.27
N CYS A 42 6.67 1.85 -1.32
CA CYS A 42 8.08 2.24 -1.15
C CYS A 42 8.66 1.81 0.20
N ILE A 43 7.90 2.00 1.30
CA ILE A 43 8.30 1.54 2.64
C ILE A 43 8.43 0.01 2.65
N TYR A 44 7.44 -0.69 2.09
CA TYR A 44 7.43 -2.14 2.02
C TYR A 44 8.66 -2.68 1.27
N LEU A 45 8.96 -2.15 0.08
CA LEU A 45 10.12 -2.54 -0.72
C LEU A 45 11.43 -2.29 0.04
N ALA A 46 11.54 -1.13 0.71
CA ALA A 46 12.70 -0.81 1.52
C ALA A 46 12.89 -1.76 2.73
N GLU A 47 11.80 -2.18 3.40
CA GLU A 47 11.84 -3.19 4.47
C GLU A 47 12.28 -4.57 3.97
N LYS A 48 11.94 -4.92 2.73
CA LYS A 48 12.35 -6.15 2.06
C LYS A 48 13.76 -6.07 1.45
N GLY A 49 14.34 -4.88 1.34
CA GLY A 49 15.60 -4.69 0.60
C GLY A 49 15.47 -4.91 -0.90
N ILE A 50 14.27 -4.70 -1.46
CA ILE A 50 13.98 -4.88 -2.89
C ILE A 50 14.14 -3.54 -3.59
N ASP A 51 14.96 -3.52 -4.64
CA ASP A 51 15.13 -2.35 -5.51
C ASP A 51 14.30 -2.54 -6.80
N VAL A 52 13.39 -1.59 -7.05
CA VAL A 52 12.56 -1.54 -8.25
C VAL A 52 12.70 -0.16 -8.87
N PRO A 53 13.01 -0.04 -10.17
CA PRO A 53 13.03 1.24 -10.86
C PRO A 53 11.72 2.00 -10.68
N MET A 54 11.80 3.27 -10.24
CA MET A 54 10.62 4.10 -9.99
C MET A 54 10.52 5.23 -11.00
N GLU A 55 9.30 5.49 -11.46
CA GLU A 55 8.97 6.61 -12.34
C GLU A 55 7.91 7.50 -11.67
N GLU A 56 8.17 8.81 -11.63
CA GLU A 56 7.21 9.79 -11.11
C GLU A 56 6.06 9.97 -12.09
N ALA A 57 4.84 9.62 -11.67
CA ALA A 57 3.63 9.67 -12.48
C ALA A 57 2.89 11.02 -12.41
N SER A 58 3.42 12.00 -11.69
CA SER A 58 2.82 13.33 -11.57
C SER A 58 3.44 14.32 -12.53
N ILE A 59 2.64 15.33 -12.92
CA ILE A 59 3.17 16.46 -13.69
C ILE A 59 4.04 17.30 -12.75
N PRO A 60 5.31 17.58 -13.12
CA PRO A 60 6.18 18.42 -12.31
C PRO A 60 5.54 19.77 -11.93
N GLY A 61 5.53 20.08 -10.63
CA GLY A 61 4.96 21.32 -10.10
C GLY A 61 3.43 21.43 -10.14
N LYS A 62 2.71 20.38 -10.56
CA LYS A 62 1.23 20.36 -10.57
C LYS A 62 0.68 19.22 -9.71
N PRO A 63 -0.43 19.42 -9.01
CA PRO A 63 -1.07 18.36 -8.22
C PRO A 63 -1.96 17.46 -9.11
N ALA A 64 -1.39 16.92 -10.19
CA ALA A 64 -2.10 16.09 -11.16
C ALA A 64 -1.17 14.99 -11.71
N LEU A 65 -1.76 13.87 -12.11
CA LEU A 65 -1.05 12.81 -12.82
C LEU A 65 -0.80 13.19 -14.26
N ASP A 66 0.29 12.69 -14.81
CA ASP A 66 0.68 12.92 -16.20
C ASP A 66 -0.32 12.28 -17.16
N PRO A 67 -0.76 12.96 -18.26
CA PRO A 67 -1.67 12.39 -19.24
C PRO A 67 -1.16 11.09 -19.86
N ALA A 68 0.13 10.97 -20.17
CA ALA A 68 0.71 9.76 -20.74
C ALA A 68 0.64 8.59 -19.75
N PHE A 69 0.85 8.85 -18.44
CA PHE A 69 0.60 7.83 -17.41
C PHE A 69 -0.88 7.45 -17.36
N LEU A 70 -1.80 8.42 -17.45
CA LEU A 70 -3.24 8.17 -17.38
C LEU A 70 -3.77 7.34 -18.56
N GLU A 71 -3.13 7.41 -19.74
CA GLU A 71 -3.43 6.55 -20.89
C GLU A 71 -3.04 5.09 -20.62
N LYS A 72 -1.92 4.86 -19.93
CA LYS A 72 -1.44 3.54 -19.55
C LYS A 72 -2.20 2.94 -18.36
N ALA A 73 -2.53 3.77 -17.36
CA ALA A 73 -3.09 3.31 -16.08
C ALA A 73 -4.60 3.00 -16.18
N PRO A 74 -5.02 1.71 -16.10
CA PRO A 74 -6.41 1.32 -16.34
C PRO A 74 -7.38 1.94 -15.32
N TYR A 75 -6.90 2.16 -14.08
CA TYR A 75 -7.70 2.73 -13.00
C TYR A 75 -7.31 4.17 -12.65
N ARG A 76 -6.44 4.82 -13.46
CA ARG A 76 -6.03 6.23 -13.30
C ARG A 76 -5.56 6.57 -11.89
N ARG A 77 -4.84 5.65 -11.24
CA ARG A 77 -4.36 5.74 -9.86
C ARG A 77 -2.90 5.28 -9.74
N VAL A 78 -2.24 5.75 -8.70
CA VAL A 78 -0.92 5.29 -8.26
C VAL A 78 -1.04 4.63 -6.87
N PRO A 79 -0.18 3.66 -6.56
CA PRO A 79 0.90 3.09 -7.36
C PRO A 79 0.40 2.18 -8.49
N LEU A 80 1.24 2.01 -9.52
CA LEU A 80 1.05 1.03 -10.57
C LEU A 80 2.39 0.32 -10.81
N LEU A 81 2.40 -0.99 -10.74
CA LEU A 81 3.55 -1.83 -11.10
C LEU A 81 3.35 -2.37 -12.52
N GLU A 82 4.33 -2.14 -13.38
CA GLU A 82 4.43 -2.74 -14.70
C GLU A 82 5.52 -3.81 -14.67
N LEU A 83 5.18 -5.03 -15.06
CA LEU A 83 6.11 -6.14 -15.19
C LEU A 83 6.76 -6.14 -16.59
N ASP A 84 7.80 -6.96 -16.79
CA ASP A 84 8.54 -7.07 -18.04
C ASP A 84 7.69 -7.44 -19.24
N ASP A 85 6.67 -8.25 -19.04
CA ASP A 85 5.71 -8.69 -20.06
C ASP A 85 4.61 -7.66 -20.34
N GLY A 86 4.64 -6.49 -19.68
CA GLY A 86 3.62 -5.46 -19.77
C GLY A 86 2.41 -5.69 -18.86
N THR A 87 2.41 -6.73 -18.03
CA THR A 87 1.34 -6.94 -17.04
C THR A 87 1.30 -5.78 -16.04
N LEU A 88 0.12 -5.26 -15.79
CA LEU A 88 -0.10 -4.12 -14.88
C LEU A 88 -0.77 -4.59 -13.59
N ILE A 89 -0.15 -4.28 -12.44
CA ILE A 89 -0.69 -4.56 -11.11
C ILE A 89 -0.96 -3.23 -10.42
N SER A 90 -2.21 -2.96 -10.10
CA SER A 90 -2.66 -1.81 -9.31
C SER A 90 -2.94 -2.20 -7.88
N GLU A 91 -3.17 -1.19 -7.00
CA GLU A 91 -3.41 -1.27 -5.57
C GLU A 91 -2.16 -1.62 -4.75
N ALA A 92 -1.88 -0.78 -3.75
CA ALA A 92 -0.66 -0.89 -2.94
C ALA A 92 -0.47 -2.29 -2.33
N MET A 93 -1.54 -2.86 -1.76
CA MET A 93 -1.44 -4.17 -1.10
C MET A 93 -1.37 -5.34 -2.08
N ALA A 94 -1.90 -5.20 -3.29
CA ALA A 94 -1.73 -6.22 -4.34
C ALA A 94 -0.26 -6.26 -4.81
N ILE A 95 0.35 -5.09 -4.99
CA ILE A 95 1.79 -4.97 -5.34
C ILE A 95 2.65 -5.56 -4.22
N CYS A 96 2.40 -5.18 -2.96
CA CYS A 96 3.13 -5.76 -1.82
C CYS A 96 2.98 -7.27 -1.74
N ARG A 97 1.78 -7.81 -2.01
CA ARG A 97 1.52 -9.26 -1.99
C ARG A 97 2.25 -10.00 -3.12
N TYR A 98 2.37 -9.39 -4.28
CA TYR A 98 3.19 -9.93 -5.37
C TYR A 98 4.64 -10.13 -4.92
N PHE A 99 5.23 -9.11 -4.31
CA PHE A 99 6.61 -9.20 -3.79
C PHE A 99 6.74 -10.09 -2.54
N GLU A 100 5.69 -10.22 -1.71
CA GLU A 100 5.74 -11.12 -0.55
C GLU A 100 5.90 -12.59 -0.96
N VAL A 101 5.28 -12.98 -2.08
CA VAL A 101 5.41 -14.34 -2.62
C VAL A 101 6.81 -14.58 -3.20
N LEU A 102 7.38 -13.58 -3.88
CA LEU A 102 8.72 -13.68 -4.49
C LEU A 102 9.84 -13.57 -3.44
N HIS A 103 9.62 -12.80 -2.38
CA HIS A 103 10.58 -12.52 -1.33
C HIS A 103 9.91 -12.69 0.04
N PRO A 104 9.74 -13.93 0.55
CA PRO A 104 8.98 -14.18 1.77
C PRO A 104 9.63 -13.61 3.04
N ASP A 105 10.93 -13.41 3.06
CA ASP A 105 11.67 -12.89 4.21
C ASP A 105 12.09 -11.42 4.03
N PRO A 106 11.92 -10.60 5.10
CA PRO A 106 11.17 -10.83 6.34
C PRO A 106 9.66 -10.93 6.08
N PRO A 107 8.88 -11.76 6.81
CA PRO A 107 7.46 -11.99 6.56
C PRO A 107 6.60 -10.81 7.03
N LEU A 108 6.49 -9.78 6.20
CA LEU A 108 5.74 -8.56 6.52
C LEU A 108 4.22 -8.75 6.45
N MET A 109 3.76 -9.84 5.83
CA MET A 109 2.34 -10.21 5.81
C MET A 109 2.00 -11.40 6.72
N GLY A 110 2.95 -11.82 7.60
CA GLY A 110 2.79 -12.92 8.54
C GLY A 110 3.40 -14.23 8.04
N ALA A 111 4.00 -15.00 8.97
CA ALA A 111 4.73 -16.23 8.68
C ALA A 111 3.88 -17.51 8.79
N ASN A 112 2.68 -17.43 9.34
CA ASN A 112 1.75 -18.55 9.52
C ASN A 112 0.30 -18.05 9.40
N ALA A 113 -0.64 -18.98 9.30
CA ALA A 113 -2.05 -18.66 9.05
C ALA A 113 -2.65 -17.65 10.04
N LEU A 114 -2.33 -17.79 11.35
CA LEU A 114 -2.86 -16.88 12.38
C LEU A 114 -2.25 -15.48 12.26
N GLU A 115 -0.95 -15.38 12.04
CA GLU A 115 -0.28 -14.10 11.83
C GLU A 115 -0.78 -13.42 10.54
N MET A 116 -0.88 -14.16 9.44
CA MET A 116 -1.43 -13.65 8.18
C MET A 116 -2.84 -13.09 8.36
N ALA A 117 -3.71 -13.80 9.07
CA ALA A 117 -5.07 -13.34 9.36
C ALA A 117 -5.07 -12.07 10.22
N ARG A 118 -4.20 -11.97 11.24
CA ARG A 118 -4.08 -10.78 12.09
C ARG A 118 -3.54 -9.57 11.32
N VAL A 119 -2.52 -9.78 10.49
CA VAL A 119 -1.96 -8.72 9.64
C VAL A 119 -3.03 -8.21 8.68
N GLU A 120 -3.72 -9.10 7.96
CA GLU A 120 -4.77 -8.72 7.02
C GLU A 120 -5.92 -7.99 7.72
N MET A 121 -6.34 -8.45 8.92
CA MET A 121 -7.39 -7.80 9.70
C MET A 121 -7.02 -6.34 10.04
N TRP A 122 -5.83 -6.10 10.59
CA TRP A 122 -5.38 -4.75 10.93
C TRP A 122 -5.08 -3.89 9.71
N GLU A 123 -4.59 -4.51 8.62
CA GLU A 123 -4.41 -3.86 7.33
C GLU A 123 -5.75 -3.33 6.79
N ARG A 124 -6.78 -4.16 6.77
CA ARG A 124 -8.13 -3.76 6.30
C ARG A 124 -8.72 -2.66 7.17
N MET A 125 -8.60 -2.76 8.50
CA MET A 125 -9.05 -1.69 9.40
C MET A 125 -8.29 -0.39 9.15
N SER A 126 -6.97 -0.46 8.97
CA SER A 126 -6.14 0.72 8.72
C SER A 126 -6.47 1.37 7.38
N GLU A 127 -6.78 0.59 6.37
CA GLU A 127 -7.15 1.10 5.05
C GLU A 127 -8.58 1.68 5.05
N PHE A 128 -9.58 0.91 5.49
CA PHE A 128 -10.97 1.34 5.39
C PHE A 128 -11.39 2.37 6.44
N ASP A 129 -11.05 2.13 7.71
CA ASP A 129 -11.46 3.02 8.80
C ASP A 129 -10.53 4.21 8.98
N GLY A 130 -9.25 4.04 8.60
CA GLY A 130 -8.23 5.08 8.69
C GLY A 130 -8.00 5.82 7.37
N LEU A 131 -7.25 5.20 6.46
CA LEU A 131 -6.74 5.86 5.25
C LEU A 131 -7.85 6.44 4.37
N PHE A 132 -8.93 5.68 4.15
CA PHE A 132 -10.07 6.16 3.36
C PHE A 132 -10.86 7.25 4.09
N ALA A 133 -10.97 7.20 5.42
CA ALA A 133 -11.62 8.26 6.19
C ALA A 133 -10.86 9.59 6.08
N VAL A 134 -9.52 9.55 6.21
CA VAL A 134 -8.67 10.73 5.98
C VAL A 134 -8.81 11.24 4.55
N ALA A 135 -8.73 10.34 3.56
CA ALA A 135 -8.84 10.71 2.15
C ALA A 135 -10.21 11.30 1.81
N GLU A 136 -11.30 10.78 2.39
CA GLU A 136 -12.66 11.30 2.24
C GLU A 136 -12.73 12.75 2.73
N SER A 137 -12.28 13.02 3.96
CA SER A 137 -12.24 14.38 4.50
C SER A 137 -11.36 15.31 3.66
N PHE A 138 -10.13 14.88 3.36
CA PHE A 138 -9.14 15.65 2.62
C PHE A 138 -9.61 16.07 1.24
N ARG A 139 -10.15 15.14 0.46
CA ARG A 139 -10.56 15.42 -0.92
C ARG A 139 -11.82 16.28 -0.99
N ASN A 140 -12.69 16.18 -0.01
CA ASN A 140 -13.89 16.99 0.08
C ASN A 140 -13.64 18.38 0.68
N ALA A 141 -12.58 18.57 1.48
CA ALA A 141 -12.23 19.86 2.09
C ALA A 141 -11.34 20.75 1.22
N LYS A 142 -10.38 20.14 0.47
CA LYS A 142 -9.34 20.94 -0.20
C LYS A 142 -9.80 21.40 -1.60
N ARG A 143 -9.83 22.73 -1.83
CA ARG A 143 -10.28 23.39 -3.09
C ARG A 143 -9.62 22.81 -4.35
N ARG A 144 -8.37 22.36 -4.26
CA ARG A 144 -7.66 21.74 -5.38
C ARG A 144 -8.31 20.46 -5.93
N PHE A 145 -9.26 19.86 -5.19
CA PHE A 145 -10.05 18.70 -5.63
C PHE A 145 -11.48 19.05 -6.05
N ALA A 146 -11.82 20.34 -6.19
CA ALA A 146 -13.10 20.72 -6.77
C ALA A 146 -13.27 20.11 -8.16
N GLY A 147 -14.42 19.51 -8.42
CA GLY A 147 -14.70 18.77 -9.64
C GLY A 147 -14.01 17.40 -9.78
N ARG A 148 -13.18 16.99 -8.81
CA ARG A 148 -12.45 15.70 -8.83
C ARG A 148 -12.29 15.09 -7.42
N ALA A 149 -13.37 15.11 -6.66
CA ALA A 149 -13.39 14.58 -5.30
C ALA A 149 -13.11 13.06 -5.26
N LEU A 150 -13.61 12.30 -6.22
CA LEU A 150 -13.31 10.87 -6.35
C LEU A 150 -12.05 10.64 -7.19
N PRO A 151 -11.09 9.84 -6.72
CA PRO A 151 -9.90 9.50 -7.50
C PRO A 151 -10.22 8.39 -8.51
N GLY A 152 -9.53 8.41 -9.65
CA GLY A 152 -9.53 7.29 -10.60
C GLY A 152 -10.73 7.21 -11.53
N ILE A 153 -11.70 8.11 -11.43
CA ILE A 153 -12.84 8.15 -12.37
C ILE A 153 -12.56 9.14 -13.51
N PRO A 154 -13.02 8.86 -14.73
CA PRO A 154 -13.10 9.86 -15.78
C PRO A 154 -14.29 10.80 -15.50
N GLY A 155 -14.10 12.11 -15.80
CA GLY A 155 -15.15 13.11 -15.63
C GLY A 155 -15.13 13.80 -14.26
N GLU A 156 -16.16 14.57 -14.00
CA GLU A 156 -16.27 15.40 -12.81
C GLU A 156 -16.91 14.67 -11.63
N SER A 157 -16.43 14.95 -10.43
CA SER A 157 -17.07 14.53 -9.19
C SER A 157 -17.08 15.67 -8.18
N ALA A 158 -18.27 16.08 -7.78
CA ALA A 158 -18.46 17.17 -6.83
C ALA A 158 -17.95 16.81 -5.43
N GLN A 159 -17.48 17.83 -4.70
CA GLN A 159 -17.20 17.70 -3.27
C GLN A 159 -18.51 17.69 -2.49
N ILE A 160 -18.56 16.89 -1.43
CA ILE A 160 -19.72 16.73 -0.55
C ILE A 160 -19.32 17.18 0.86
N PRO A 161 -19.78 18.36 1.35
CA PRO A 161 -19.36 18.91 2.64
C PRO A 161 -19.58 17.97 3.82
N GLY A 162 -20.68 17.20 3.84
CA GLY A 162 -20.97 16.23 4.91
C GLY A 162 -19.90 15.13 5.05
N LEU A 163 -19.15 14.83 4.00
CA LEU A 163 -18.06 13.84 4.04
C LEU A 163 -16.81 14.36 4.76
N ILE A 164 -16.66 15.67 4.87
CA ILE A 164 -15.54 16.28 5.60
C ILE A 164 -15.64 15.89 7.08
N GLU A 165 -16.76 16.16 7.68
CA GLU A 165 -16.99 15.91 9.10
C GLU A 165 -17.06 14.41 9.41
N ARG A 166 -17.78 13.64 8.60
CA ARG A 166 -17.83 12.18 8.76
C ARG A 166 -16.45 11.54 8.65
N GLY A 167 -15.63 11.96 7.69
CA GLY A 167 -14.26 11.50 7.54
C GLY A 167 -13.40 11.82 8.77
N ARG A 168 -13.53 13.05 9.33
CA ARG A 168 -12.82 13.44 10.56
C ARG A 168 -13.22 12.57 11.75
N GLN A 169 -14.52 12.38 11.97
CA GLN A 169 -15.04 11.54 13.06
C GLN A 169 -14.52 10.10 12.96
N ARG A 170 -14.58 9.49 11.78
CA ARG A 170 -14.04 8.15 11.55
C ARG A 170 -12.54 8.08 11.82
N THR A 171 -11.79 9.10 11.41
CA THR A 171 -10.34 9.17 11.65
C THR A 171 -10.02 9.19 13.14
N VAL A 172 -10.74 9.98 13.94
CA VAL A 172 -10.55 10.06 15.40
C VAL A 172 -10.86 8.69 16.05
N LEU A 173 -12.00 8.08 15.71
CA LEU A 173 -12.38 6.75 16.21
C LEU A 173 -11.36 5.68 15.84
N TYR A 174 -10.79 5.76 14.65
CA TYR A 174 -9.73 4.85 14.22
C TYR A 174 -8.46 5.03 15.08
N PHE A 175 -8.04 6.28 15.36
CA PHE A 175 -6.88 6.54 16.20
C PHE A 175 -7.07 6.11 17.65
N ASP A 176 -8.28 6.25 18.21
CA ASP A 176 -8.61 5.74 19.53
C ASP A 176 -8.49 4.21 19.58
N ARG A 177 -8.94 3.52 18.53
CA ARG A 177 -8.77 2.06 18.38
C ARG A 177 -7.30 1.65 18.26
N LEU A 178 -6.50 2.42 17.51
CA LEU A 178 -5.06 2.18 17.41
C LEU A 178 -4.38 2.33 18.78
N ASP A 179 -4.67 3.40 19.51
CA ASP A 179 -4.06 3.65 20.82
C ASP A 179 -4.37 2.50 21.80
N ALA A 180 -5.63 2.08 21.87
CA ALA A 180 -6.04 0.96 22.71
C ALA A 180 -5.27 -0.32 22.32
N ARG A 181 -5.18 -0.64 21.02
CA ARG A 181 -4.45 -1.83 20.55
C ARG A 181 -2.96 -1.75 20.86
N LEU A 182 -2.34 -0.59 20.68
CA LEU A 182 -0.91 -0.39 20.93
C LEU A 182 -0.58 -0.32 22.44
N GLY A 183 -1.57 -0.21 23.30
CA GLY A 183 -1.46 -0.47 24.74
C GLY A 183 -1.30 -1.95 25.08
N GLU A 184 -1.76 -2.86 24.23
CA GLU A 184 -1.72 -4.32 24.42
C GLU A 184 -0.55 -4.99 23.68
N ALA A 185 0.00 -4.37 22.62
CA ALA A 185 1.04 -4.94 21.79
C ALA A 185 2.02 -3.87 21.29
N ARG A 186 3.21 -4.33 20.92
CA ARG A 186 4.24 -3.45 20.39
C ARG A 186 3.85 -2.86 19.03
N PHE A 187 3.33 -3.70 18.13
CA PHE A 187 2.83 -3.36 16.80
C PHE A 187 1.40 -3.86 16.61
N LEU A 188 0.73 -3.44 15.53
CA LEU A 188 -0.69 -3.72 15.33
C LEU A 188 -1.03 -5.21 15.27
N ALA A 189 -0.26 -6.01 14.55
CA ALA A 189 -0.49 -7.44 14.43
C ALA A 189 0.17 -8.27 15.56
N GLY A 190 0.99 -7.66 16.43
CA GLY A 190 1.70 -8.33 17.53
C GLY A 190 3.07 -7.75 17.80
N GLU A 191 4.11 -8.61 17.88
CA GLU A 191 5.46 -8.19 18.27
C GLU A 191 6.34 -7.74 17.09
N ARG A 192 5.89 -7.99 15.85
CA ARG A 192 6.66 -7.66 14.64
C ARG A 192 6.00 -6.55 13.84
N PHE A 193 6.86 -5.70 13.24
CA PHE A 193 6.45 -4.71 12.27
C PHE A 193 5.95 -5.40 11.00
N THR A 194 4.80 -4.96 10.47
CA THR A 194 4.09 -5.59 9.35
C THR A 194 3.49 -4.55 8.40
N THR A 195 2.88 -4.99 7.33
CA THR A 195 2.14 -4.12 6.39
C THR A 195 1.02 -3.33 7.07
N ALA A 196 0.40 -3.88 8.11
CA ALA A 196 -0.61 -3.18 8.90
C ALA A 196 -0.05 -1.90 9.54
N ASP A 197 1.18 -1.97 10.07
CA ASP A 197 1.88 -0.81 10.62
C ASP A 197 2.29 0.21 9.55
N ILE A 198 2.68 -0.27 8.36
CA ILE A 198 2.99 0.60 7.22
C ILE A 198 1.77 1.43 6.83
N THR A 199 0.61 0.79 6.68
CA THR A 199 -0.64 1.48 6.30
C THR A 199 -1.10 2.44 7.38
N ALA A 200 -1.06 2.01 8.65
CA ALA A 200 -1.40 2.87 9.79
C ALA A 200 -0.47 4.09 9.87
N TYR A 201 0.83 3.91 9.68
CA TYR A 201 1.80 5.01 9.72
C TYR A 201 1.55 6.03 8.60
N CYS A 202 1.33 5.57 7.37
CA CYS A 202 0.97 6.44 6.26
C CYS A 202 -0.35 7.18 6.52
N THR A 203 -1.31 6.54 7.21
CA THR A 203 -2.57 7.16 7.61
C THR A 203 -2.36 8.26 8.64
N VAL A 204 -1.56 8.01 9.68
CA VAL A 204 -1.20 8.99 10.72
C VAL A 204 -0.52 10.21 10.11
N ASP A 205 0.41 10.01 9.20
CA ASP A 205 1.08 11.12 8.52
C ASP A 205 0.12 11.88 7.58
N PHE A 206 -0.79 11.18 6.93
CA PHE A 206 -1.76 11.80 6.02
C PHE A 206 -2.81 12.62 6.78
N ALA A 207 -3.18 12.25 8.00
CA ALA A 207 -4.16 12.97 8.83
C ALA A 207 -3.76 14.41 9.17
N LYS A 208 -2.48 14.75 9.10
CA LYS A 208 -1.98 16.13 9.24
C LYS A 208 -2.61 17.09 8.21
N PHE A 209 -2.93 16.60 7.01
CA PHE A 209 -3.55 17.40 5.95
C PHE A 209 -5.04 17.71 6.17
N ILE A 210 -5.64 17.09 7.19
CA ILE A 210 -6.99 17.41 7.68
C ILE A 210 -6.95 17.98 9.11
N ASP A 211 -5.77 18.46 9.55
CA ASP A 211 -5.54 19.13 10.81
C ASP A 211 -5.93 18.25 12.03
N ILE A 212 -5.56 16.96 11.99
CA ILE A 212 -5.70 16.01 13.11
C ILE A 212 -4.31 15.53 13.50
N ASP A 213 -3.92 15.78 14.77
CA ASP A 213 -2.78 15.12 15.37
C ASP A 213 -3.22 13.77 15.94
N ALA A 214 -2.70 12.70 15.33
CA ALA A 214 -3.02 11.34 15.75
C ALA A 214 -2.55 11.02 17.18
N SER A 215 -1.49 11.70 17.64
CA SER A 215 -0.86 11.44 18.93
C SER A 215 -1.48 12.22 20.10
N ASP A 216 -2.34 13.20 19.81
CA ASP A 216 -2.97 14.03 20.84
C ASP A 216 -3.89 13.19 21.75
N GLY A 217 -3.56 13.11 23.05
CA GLY A 217 -4.26 12.30 24.04
C GLY A 217 -4.06 10.78 23.90
N ARG A 218 -3.12 10.30 23.04
CA ARG A 218 -2.91 8.88 22.70
C ARG A 218 -1.45 8.47 22.92
N PRO A 219 -1.07 8.14 24.16
CA PRO A 219 0.34 7.89 24.51
C PRO A 219 0.91 6.62 23.86
N HIS A 220 0.12 5.57 23.67
CA HIS A 220 0.57 4.33 23.05
C HIS A 220 0.79 4.51 21.55
N LEU A 221 -0.09 5.25 20.89
CA LEU A 221 0.05 5.64 19.49
C LEU A 221 1.29 6.54 19.30
N ALA A 222 1.53 7.49 20.22
CA ALA A 222 2.71 8.37 20.19
C ALA A 222 4.01 7.57 20.30
N ARG A 223 4.07 6.61 21.25
CA ARG A 223 5.22 5.69 21.39
C ARG A 223 5.48 4.93 20.09
N TRP A 224 4.46 4.24 19.58
CA TRP A 224 4.56 3.44 18.35
C TRP A 224 4.98 4.31 17.15
N ARG A 225 4.38 5.48 17.00
CA ARG A 225 4.73 6.43 15.92
C ARG A 225 6.19 6.83 15.96
N ALA A 226 6.74 7.12 17.14
CA ALA A 226 8.15 7.47 17.32
C ALA A 226 9.06 6.29 16.94
N GLU A 227 8.71 5.07 17.36
CA GLU A 227 9.44 3.85 17.04
C GLU A 227 9.45 3.57 15.53
N VAL A 228 8.28 3.66 14.87
CA VAL A 228 8.15 3.44 13.42
C VAL A 228 8.89 4.53 12.63
N ALA A 229 8.77 5.80 13.04
CA ALA A 229 9.47 6.92 12.39
C ALA A 229 11.01 6.79 12.42
N ALA A 230 11.55 6.06 13.38
CA ALA A 230 12.98 5.82 13.49
C ALA A 230 13.53 4.80 12.47
N ARG A 231 12.68 4.02 11.80
CA ARG A 231 13.09 3.01 10.82
C ARG A 231 13.73 3.63 9.58
N PRO A 232 14.82 3.05 9.04
CA PRO A 232 15.46 3.56 7.82
C PRO A 232 14.52 3.64 6.62
N SER A 233 13.64 2.65 6.45
CA SER A 233 12.63 2.58 5.39
C SER A 233 11.66 3.77 5.40
N ILE A 234 11.30 4.25 6.58
CA ILE A 234 10.42 5.41 6.76
C ILE A 234 11.15 6.71 6.42
N ARG A 235 12.38 6.86 6.91
CA ARG A 235 13.20 8.07 6.66
C ARG A 235 13.55 8.25 5.19
N GLY A 236 13.82 7.15 4.49
CA GLY A 236 14.15 7.16 3.06
C GLY A 236 12.96 7.44 2.14
N THR A 237 11.73 7.42 2.67
CA THR A 237 10.48 7.64 1.91
C THR A 237 9.70 8.88 2.37
N ALA A 238 10.31 9.75 3.18
CA ALA A 238 9.69 10.97 3.71
C ALA A 238 9.66 12.11 2.67
#